data_90fe0ef1d07c4e58425714514c10fe7b
#
_entry.id   90fe0ef1d07c4e58425714514c10fe7b
#
_cell.length_a   1.000
_cell.length_b   1.000
_cell.length_c   1.000
_cell.angle_alpha   90.00
_cell.angle_beta   90.00
_cell.angle_gamma   90.00
#
_symmetry.space_group_name_H-M   'P 1'
#
loop_
_entity.id
_entity.type
_entity.pdbx_description
1 polymer ?
#
loop_
_entity_poly.entity_id
_entity_poly.type
_entity_poly.pdbx_seq_one_letter_code
_entity_poly.pdbx_strand_id
1 'polypeptide(L)'
;MLFRSEDFGIRVVCFRGEGDHYTAGNDIGDFLNSPPMDSNSPVINFLSQIYQFPKPIICGVKGNAVGIGTTMLLHSDINICDASAKFSMPFVSLGLVPEAGSSLLFTKLAGYHTAAKIFLTGESFSAEVACDIGLVNEVVTDVDAEVKRIAEAIAEQPPGSVLQTKALLKSADHEKVGAVMKAEAELFALALQSDEAREAFFKFMAKKKA
;
A
#
# COMPACT_ATOMS: atom_id res chain seq x y z
N MET A 1 7.68 -8.04 11.16
CA MET A 1 7.07 -6.81 11.71
C MET A 1 6.69 -6.92 13.17
N LEU A 2 6.16 -8.04 13.67
CA LEU A 2 5.77 -8.23 15.08
C LEU A 2 6.86 -7.84 16.07
N PHE A 3 8.10 -8.29 15.89
CA PHE A 3 9.23 -7.92 16.78
C PHE A 3 9.47 -6.41 16.87
N ARG A 4 9.12 -5.64 15.82
CA ARG A 4 9.32 -4.19 15.79
C ARG A 4 8.22 -3.43 16.54
N SER A 5 7.03 -4.01 16.67
CA SER A 5 5.93 -3.41 17.42
C SER A 5 6.16 -3.46 18.94
N GLU A 6 6.82 -4.50 19.43
CA GLU A 6 7.07 -4.74 20.85
C GLU A 6 8.43 -4.16 21.33
N ASP A 7 9.35 -3.86 20.43
CA ASP A 7 10.65 -3.28 20.78
C ASP A 7 10.51 -1.78 21.12
N PHE A 8 10.60 -1.46 22.40
CA PHE A 8 10.48 -0.08 22.91
C PHE A 8 11.58 0.86 22.40
N GLY A 9 12.71 0.35 21.93
CA GLY A 9 13.77 1.14 21.31
C GLY A 9 13.39 1.65 19.90
N ILE A 10 12.43 1.01 19.23
CA ILE A 10 11.97 1.43 17.91
C ILE A 10 10.77 2.35 18.05
N ARG A 11 10.92 3.57 17.54
CA ARG A 11 9.91 4.64 17.65
C ARG A 11 9.08 4.79 16.38
N VAL A 12 9.69 4.63 15.21
CA VAL A 12 9.11 4.82 13.88
C VAL A 12 9.62 3.73 12.96
N VAL A 13 8.80 3.28 12.02
CA VAL A 13 9.22 2.37 10.95
C VAL A 13 9.16 3.13 9.62
N CYS A 14 10.27 3.06 8.87
CA CYS A 14 10.35 3.69 7.55
C CYS A 14 10.45 2.60 6.48
N PHE A 15 9.56 2.66 5.48
CA PHE A 15 9.63 1.83 4.28
C PHE A 15 10.18 2.65 3.12
N ARG A 16 11.14 2.08 2.43
CA ARG A 16 11.69 2.63 1.18
C ARG A 16 12.14 1.52 0.26
N GLY A 17 12.14 1.76 -1.04
CA GLY A 17 12.73 0.86 -2.02
C GLY A 17 14.27 0.98 -2.03
N GLU A 18 14.95 -0.11 -2.35
CA GLU A 18 16.37 -0.10 -2.66
C GLU A 18 16.53 0.13 -4.18
N GLY A 19 17.30 1.13 -4.59
CA GLY A 19 17.45 1.51 -6.01
C GLY A 19 16.42 2.51 -6.51
N ASP A 20 16.06 2.39 -7.80
CA ASP A 20 15.30 3.42 -8.53
C ASP A 20 13.77 3.32 -8.34
N HIS A 21 13.28 2.25 -7.75
CA HIS A 21 11.85 2.00 -7.59
C HIS A 21 11.48 1.63 -6.15
N TYR A 22 10.27 2.01 -5.75
CA TYR A 22 9.74 1.65 -4.44
C TYR A 22 9.41 0.16 -4.38
N THR A 23 8.52 -0.32 -5.23
CA THR A 23 8.24 -1.75 -5.41
C THR A 23 7.40 -2.02 -6.65
N ALA A 24 7.66 -3.15 -7.30
CA ALA A 24 6.86 -3.66 -8.41
C ALA A 24 5.58 -4.41 -7.98
N GLY A 25 5.31 -4.48 -6.68
CA GLY A 25 4.18 -5.25 -6.14
C GLY A 25 4.50 -6.71 -5.90
N ASN A 26 3.46 -7.55 -5.87
CA ASN A 26 3.59 -8.99 -5.73
C ASN A 26 4.15 -9.64 -7.01
N ASP A 27 4.88 -10.73 -6.86
CA ASP A 27 5.31 -11.53 -8.01
C ASP A 27 4.11 -12.27 -8.62
N ILE A 28 3.85 -12.01 -9.90
CA ILE A 28 2.77 -12.68 -10.64
C ILE A 28 3.03 -14.20 -10.74
N GLY A 29 4.31 -14.63 -10.75
CA GLY A 29 4.68 -16.04 -10.72
C GLY A 29 4.23 -16.73 -9.42
N ASP A 30 4.30 -16.04 -8.30
CA ASP A 30 3.82 -16.55 -7.01
C ASP A 30 2.31 -16.72 -7.02
N PHE A 31 1.56 -15.80 -7.63
CA PHE A 31 0.11 -15.95 -7.78
C PHE A 31 -0.30 -17.17 -8.61
N LEU A 32 0.50 -17.52 -9.62
CA LEU A 32 0.25 -18.72 -10.44
C LEU A 32 0.64 -20.02 -9.72
N ASN A 33 1.73 -20.01 -8.96
CA ASN A 33 2.31 -21.23 -8.37
C ASN A 33 1.84 -21.48 -6.92
N SER A 34 1.56 -20.41 -6.16
CA SER A 34 1.22 -20.47 -4.75
C SER A 34 0.27 -19.33 -4.38
N PRO A 35 -0.97 -19.33 -4.95
CA PRO A 35 -1.91 -18.24 -4.72
C PRO A 35 -2.20 -18.09 -3.21
N PRO A 36 -2.35 -16.85 -2.71
CA PRO A 36 -2.67 -16.58 -1.31
C PRO A 36 -4.12 -16.95 -1.00
N MET A 37 -4.35 -18.21 -0.64
CA MET A 37 -5.68 -18.78 -0.46
C MET A 37 -6.17 -18.75 0.99
N ASP A 38 -5.29 -18.48 1.95
CA ASP A 38 -5.64 -18.50 3.37
C ASP A 38 -4.96 -17.37 4.17
N SER A 39 -5.39 -17.22 5.42
CA SER A 39 -4.86 -16.22 6.36
C SER A 39 -3.37 -16.40 6.70
N ASN A 40 -2.76 -17.54 6.37
CA ASN A 40 -1.35 -17.82 6.65
C ASN A 40 -0.43 -17.38 5.51
N SER A 41 -0.99 -16.98 4.38
CA SER A 41 -0.22 -16.45 3.26
C SER A 41 0.62 -15.24 3.70
N PRO A 42 1.89 -15.15 3.27
CA PRO A 42 2.78 -14.04 3.64
C PRO A 42 2.20 -12.67 3.30
N VAL A 43 1.49 -12.54 2.18
CA VAL A 43 0.86 -11.29 1.74
C VAL A 43 -0.27 -10.89 2.67
N ILE A 44 -1.17 -11.82 3.01
CA ILE A 44 -2.30 -11.53 3.92
C ILE A 44 -1.78 -11.21 5.32
N ASN A 45 -0.77 -11.94 5.80
CA ASN A 45 -0.10 -11.63 7.06
C ASN A 45 0.54 -10.24 7.05
N PHE A 46 1.22 -9.85 5.98
CA PHE A 46 1.80 -8.53 5.85
C PHE A 46 0.71 -7.43 5.91
N LEU A 47 -0.36 -7.58 5.13
CA LEU A 47 -1.47 -6.62 5.11
C LEU A 47 -2.16 -6.49 6.47
N SER A 48 -2.40 -7.62 7.14
CA SER A 48 -2.98 -7.61 8.49
C SER A 48 -2.07 -6.89 9.49
N GLN A 49 -0.76 -7.10 9.39
CA GLN A 49 0.19 -6.47 10.30
C GLN A 49 0.37 -4.98 10.05
N ILE A 50 0.42 -4.52 8.79
CA ILE A 50 0.55 -3.09 8.50
C ILE A 50 -0.71 -2.32 8.90
N TYR A 51 -1.90 -2.91 8.70
CA TYR A 51 -3.18 -2.37 9.14
C TYR A 51 -3.24 -2.15 10.66
N GLN A 52 -2.75 -3.13 11.44
CA GLN A 52 -2.80 -3.11 12.90
C GLN A 52 -1.56 -2.49 13.56
N PHE A 53 -0.57 -2.06 12.78
CA PHE A 53 0.72 -1.65 13.33
C PHE A 53 0.59 -0.39 14.20
N PRO A 54 0.97 -0.45 15.50
CA PRO A 54 0.66 0.62 16.45
C PRO A 54 1.59 1.83 16.36
N LYS A 55 2.84 1.63 15.84
CA LYS A 55 3.82 2.71 15.76
C LYS A 55 3.70 3.46 14.43
N PRO A 56 4.16 4.71 14.36
CA PRO A 56 4.18 5.46 13.11
C PRO A 56 4.92 4.73 12.00
N ILE A 57 4.34 4.80 10.80
CA ILE A 57 4.91 4.28 9.57
C ILE A 57 5.09 5.44 8.60
N ILE A 58 6.31 5.59 8.08
CA ILE A 58 6.63 6.56 7.04
C ILE A 58 7.04 5.79 5.79
N CYS A 59 6.51 6.17 4.64
CA CYS A 59 6.92 5.62 3.35
C CYS A 59 7.62 6.66 2.51
N GLY A 60 8.81 6.33 1.99
CA GLY A 60 9.56 7.13 1.04
C GLY A 60 9.52 6.48 -0.33
N VAL A 61 8.85 7.11 -1.30
CA VAL A 61 8.55 6.53 -2.62
C VAL A 61 9.36 7.20 -3.71
N LYS A 62 10.14 6.40 -4.46
CA LYS A 62 10.83 6.78 -5.69
C LYS A 62 10.40 5.85 -6.81
N GLY A 63 10.29 6.38 -8.03
CA GLY A 63 9.91 5.56 -9.18
C GLY A 63 8.60 4.81 -8.99
N ASN A 64 8.53 3.54 -9.38
CA ASN A 64 7.28 2.81 -9.42
C ASN A 64 6.84 2.28 -8.04
N ALA A 65 5.56 2.48 -7.72
CA ALA A 65 4.81 1.85 -6.64
C ALA A 65 3.59 1.13 -7.26
N VAL A 66 3.60 -0.20 -7.31
CA VAL A 66 2.62 -0.99 -8.06
C VAL A 66 1.82 -1.92 -7.15
N GLY A 67 0.51 -1.99 -7.34
CA GLY A 67 -0.39 -2.87 -6.60
C GLY A 67 -0.28 -2.65 -5.09
N ILE A 68 0.15 -3.68 -4.34
CA ILE A 68 0.39 -3.58 -2.90
C ILE A 68 1.37 -2.45 -2.53
N GLY A 69 2.29 -2.09 -3.45
CA GLY A 69 3.19 -0.96 -3.25
C GLY A 69 2.48 0.38 -3.16
N THR A 70 1.35 0.54 -3.84
CA THR A 70 0.48 1.71 -3.72
C THR A 70 -0.52 1.56 -2.57
N THR A 71 -1.16 0.39 -2.44
CA THR A 71 -2.23 0.21 -1.44
C THR A 71 -1.71 0.19 -0.01
N MET A 72 -0.47 -0.28 0.24
CA MET A 72 0.14 -0.19 1.57
C MET A 72 0.30 1.25 2.08
N LEU A 73 0.42 2.23 1.18
CA LEU A 73 0.51 3.65 1.54
C LEU A 73 -0.77 4.17 2.22
N LEU A 74 -1.91 3.52 2.01
CA LEU A 74 -3.16 3.85 2.69
C LEU A 74 -3.17 3.44 4.18
N HIS A 75 -2.21 2.61 4.59
CA HIS A 75 -2.03 2.17 5.97
C HIS A 75 -0.86 2.85 6.68
N SER A 76 0.03 3.51 5.94
CA SER A 76 1.08 4.36 6.51
C SER A 76 0.49 5.64 7.10
N ASP A 77 1.28 6.34 7.87
CA ASP A 77 0.86 7.59 8.51
C ASP A 77 1.36 8.81 7.75
N ILE A 78 2.53 8.69 7.09
CA ILE A 78 3.14 9.76 6.30
C ILE A 78 3.77 9.15 5.05
N ASN A 79 3.48 9.74 3.91
CA ASN A 79 4.03 9.33 2.61
C ASN A 79 4.74 10.50 1.95
N ILE A 80 6.00 10.30 1.60
CA ILE A 80 6.85 11.28 0.91
C ILE A 80 7.29 10.67 -0.41
N CYS A 81 7.31 11.45 -1.48
CA CYS A 81 7.84 10.96 -2.75
C CYS A 81 8.71 12.01 -3.45
N ASP A 82 9.41 11.61 -4.49
CA ASP A 82 10.00 12.51 -5.47
C ASP A 82 9.16 12.61 -6.75
N ALA A 83 9.55 13.50 -7.66
CA ALA A 83 8.85 13.71 -8.91
C ALA A 83 8.90 12.49 -9.88
N SER A 84 9.77 11.51 -9.64
CA SER A 84 9.84 10.27 -10.41
C SER A 84 8.76 9.26 -10.03
N ALA A 85 8.11 9.46 -8.88
CA ALA A 85 7.16 8.51 -8.34
C ALA A 85 5.94 8.32 -9.24
N LYS A 86 5.60 7.06 -9.48
CA LYS A 86 4.47 6.66 -10.31
C LYS A 86 3.71 5.55 -9.61
N PHE A 87 2.45 5.81 -9.35
CA PHE A 87 1.56 4.93 -8.60
C PHE A 87 0.62 4.19 -9.54
N SER A 88 0.35 2.92 -9.26
CA SER A 88 -0.63 2.15 -10.03
C SER A 88 -1.26 1.05 -9.20
N MET A 89 -2.54 0.79 -9.47
CA MET A 89 -3.33 -0.30 -8.86
C MET A 89 -4.03 -1.08 -9.98
N PRO A 90 -3.28 -1.84 -10.82
CA PRO A 90 -3.76 -2.42 -12.06
C PRO A 90 -4.53 -3.74 -11.85
N PHE A 91 -5.35 -3.84 -10.78
CA PHE A 91 -6.06 -5.06 -10.42
C PHE A 91 -6.94 -5.57 -11.56
N VAL A 92 -7.80 -4.71 -12.11
CA VAL A 92 -8.71 -5.08 -13.21
C VAL A 92 -7.96 -5.51 -14.47
N SER A 93 -6.78 -4.93 -14.74
CA SER A 93 -5.93 -5.33 -15.86
C SER A 93 -5.36 -6.74 -15.72
N LEU A 94 -5.37 -7.27 -14.51
CA LEU A 94 -4.94 -8.62 -14.17
C LEU A 94 -6.11 -9.57 -13.88
N GLY A 95 -7.37 -9.16 -14.14
CA GLY A 95 -8.56 -9.92 -13.80
C GLY A 95 -8.79 -10.04 -12.28
N LEU A 96 -8.26 -9.09 -11.50
CA LEU A 96 -8.34 -9.07 -10.04
C LEU A 96 -9.19 -7.89 -9.55
N VAL A 97 -9.48 -7.89 -8.26
CA VAL A 97 -10.17 -6.81 -7.55
C VAL A 97 -9.21 -6.09 -6.58
N PRO A 98 -9.56 -4.88 -6.10
CA PRO A 98 -8.78 -4.18 -5.07
C PRO A 98 -8.57 -5.02 -3.81
N GLU A 99 -7.47 -4.75 -3.08
CA GLU A 99 -7.09 -5.39 -1.83
C GLU A 99 -6.68 -4.34 -0.78
N ALA A 100 -6.31 -4.78 0.42
CA ALA A 100 -5.82 -3.93 1.52
C ALA A 100 -6.83 -2.87 2.01
N GLY A 101 -8.13 -3.06 1.86
CA GLY A 101 -9.11 -2.04 2.19
C GLY A 101 -9.11 -0.84 1.24
N SER A 102 -8.41 -0.95 0.10
CA SER A 102 -8.20 0.15 -0.82
C SER A 102 -9.49 0.60 -1.51
N SER A 103 -10.46 -0.29 -1.72
CA SER A 103 -11.77 0.11 -2.25
C SER A 103 -12.49 1.11 -1.35
N LEU A 104 -12.28 1.06 -0.05
CA LEU A 104 -12.80 2.02 0.92
C LEU A 104 -11.84 3.20 1.11
N LEU A 105 -10.59 2.91 1.48
CA LEU A 105 -9.64 3.94 1.91
C LEU A 105 -9.28 4.89 0.78
N PHE A 106 -8.97 4.38 -0.41
CA PHE A 106 -8.63 5.21 -1.55
C PHE A 106 -9.84 6.00 -2.05
N THR A 107 -11.04 5.41 -2.02
CA THR A 107 -12.29 6.11 -2.37
C THR A 107 -12.60 7.25 -1.40
N LYS A 108 -12.34 7.06 -0.10
CA LYS A 108 -12.49 8.14 0.89
C LYS A 108 -11.48 9.26 0.67
N LEU A 109 -10.26 8.91 0.29
CA LEU A 109 -9.16 9.86 0.10
C LEU A 109 -9.33 10.69 -1.19
N ALA A 110 -9.49 10.01 -2.33
CA ALA A 110 -9.50 10.62 -3.66
C ALA A 110 -10.89 11.05 -4.16
N GLY A 111 -11.96 10.63 -3.45
CA GLY A 111 -13.34 10.73 -3.91
C GLY A 111 -13.72 9.65 -4.93
N TYR A 112 -15.02 9.34 -5.01
CA TYR A 112 -15.52 8.22 -5.81
C TYR A 112 -15.10 8.28 -7.29
N HIS A 113 -15.26 9.43 -7.94
CA HIS A 113 -15.00 9.53 -9.39
C HIS A 113 -13.52 9.32 -9.73
N THR A 114 -12.60 9.87 -8.93
CA THR A 114 -11.16 9.66 -9.11
C THR A 114 -10.77 8.21 -8.84
N ALA A 115 -11.26 7.64 -7.75
CA ALA A 115 -11.02 6.25 -7.41
C ALA A 115 -11.58 5.30 -8.47
N ALA A 116 -12.83 5.51 -8.91
CA ALA A 116 -13.47 4.72 -9.96
C ALA A 116 -12.67 4.77 -11.27
N LYS A 117 -12.22 5.96 -11.70
CA LYS A 117 -11.39 6.09 -12.88
C LYS A 117 -10.12 5.24 -12.76
N ILE A 118 -9.35 5.39 -11.68
CA ILE A 118 -8.09 4.68 -11.48
C ILE A 118 -8.31 3.17 -11.36
N PHE A 119 -9.26 2.71 -10.53
CA PHE A 119 -9.50 1.29 -10.34
C PHE A 119 -10.08 0.60 -11.58
N LEU A 120 -11.03 1.24 -12.29
CA LEU A 120 -11.71 0.60 -13.42
C LEU A 120 -10.88 0.64 -14.71
N THR A 121 -9.97 1.59 -14.87
CA THR A 121 -9.07 1.65 -16.04
C THR A 121 -7.73 0.97 -15.79
N GLY A 122 -7.30 0.85 -14.53
CA GLY A 122 -5.97 0.38 -14.16
C GLY A 122 -4.86 1.37 -14.54
N GLU A 123 -5.20 2.63 -14.86
CA GLU A 123 -4.21 3.64 -15.23
C GLU A 123 -3.31 4.02 -14.06
N SER A 124 -2.07 4.39 -14.39
CA SER A 124 -1.14 4.93 -13.40
C SER A 124 -1.31 6.43 -13.24
N PHE A 125 -0.92 6.96 -12.09
CA PHE A 125 -0.96 8.39 -11.79
C PHE A 125 0.37 8.88 -11.24
N SER A 126 0.63 10.19 -11.39
CA SER A 126 1.92 10.82 -11.07
C SER A 126 2.03 11.21 -9.59
N ALA A 127 3.23 11.67 -9.20
CA ALA A 127 3.52 12.24 -7.90
C ALA A 127 2.62 13.44 -7.58
N GLU A 128 2.39 14.32 -8.56
CA GLU A 128 1.54 15.51 -8.38
C GLU A 128 0.09 15.10 -8.10
N VAL A 129 -0.46 14.16 -8.88
CA VAL A 129 -1.82 13.66 -8.65
C VAL A 129 -1.92 12.97 -7.29
N ALA A 130 -0.91 12.19 -6.89
CA ALA A 130 -0.87 11.54 -5.59
C ALA A 130 -0.86 12.54 -4.42
N CYS A 131 -0.16 13.66 -4.60
CA CYS A 131 -0.15 14.76 -3.64
C CYS A 131 -1.51 15.49 -3.61
N ASP A 132 -2.08 15.82 -4.76
CA ASP A 132 -3.37 16.51 -4.89
C ASP A 132 -4.53 15.75 -4.23
N ILE A 133 -4.54 14.43 -4.34
CA ILE A 133 -5.55 13.58 -3.71
C ILE A 133 -5.21 13.22 -2.24
N GLY A 134 -4.07 13.65 -1.72
CA GLY A 134 -3.64 13.41 -0.34
C GLY A 134 -3.08 12.01 -0.06
N LEU A 135 -2.76 11.20 -1.08
CA LEU A 135 -2.05 9.92 -0.90
C LEU A 135 -0.60 10.15 -0.46
N VAL A 136 -0.01 11.23 -0.92
CA VAL A 136 1.34 11.68 -0.57
C VAL A 136 1.25 13.05 0.10
N ASN A 137 2.01 13.24 1.16
CA ASN A 137 2.03 14.51 1.91
C ASN A 137 2.83 15.59 1.18
N GLU A 138 3.93 15.19 0.52
CA GLU A 138 4.85 16.14 -0.10
C GLU A 138 5.66 15.47 -1.22
N VAL A 139 5.93 16.24 -2.29
CA VAL A 139 6.85 15.87 -3.37
C VAL A 139 8.14 16.62 -3.15
N VAL A 140 9.24 15.90 -2.91
CA VAL A 140 10.54 16.47 -2.52
C VAL A 140 11.65 16.05 -3.48
N THR A 141 12.80 16.71 -3.42
CA THR A 141 13.98 16.32 -4.23
C THR A 141 14.80 15.22 -3.58
N ASP A 142 14.84 15.15 -2.25
CA ASP A 142 15.58 14.14 -1.49
C ASP A 142 14.64 13.44 -0.50
N VAL A 143 14.07 12.33 -0.96
CA VAL A 143 13.13 11.52 -0.18
C VAL A 143 13.77 10.93 1.07
N ASP A 144 15.02 10.49 0.98
CA ASP A 144 15.71 9.84 2.10
C ASP A 144 16.00 10.83 3.23
N ALA A 145 16.45 12.04 2.87
CA ALA A 145 16.68 13.12 3.84
C ALA A 145 15.37 13.53 4.52
N GLU A 146 14.28 13.69 3.78
CA GLU A 146 13.01 14.12 4.33
C GLU A 146 12.36 13.04 5.21
N VAL A 147 12.35 11.78 4.79
CA VAL A 147 11.88 10.64 5.61
C VAL A 147 12.66 10.56 6.92
N LYS A 148 14.00 10.72 6.87
CA LYS A 148 14.84 10.74 8.07
C LYS A 148 14.48 11.91 8.99
N ARG A 149 14.37 13.12 8.46
CA ARG A 149 14.00 14.32 9.23
C ARG A 149 12.68 14.15 9.97
N ILE A 150 11.64 13.62 9.28
CA ILE A 150 10.32 13.39 9.88
C ILE A 150 10.40 12.28 10.94
N ALA A 151 11.12 11.19 10.67
CA ALA A 151 11.28 10.09 11.61
C ALA A 151 11.97 10.53 12.91
N GLU A 152 13.02 11.35 12.81
CA GLU A 152 13.72 11.93 13.95
C GLU A 152 12.79 12.86 14.74
N ALA A 153 12.04 13.72 14.07
CA ALA A 153 11.08 14.62 14.72
C ALA A 153 9.99 13.85 15.49
N ILE A 154 9.49 12.73 14.96
CA ILE A 154 8.52 11.86 15.67
C ILE A 154 9.21 11.14 16.83
N ALA A 155 10.45 10.68 16.65
CA ALA A 155 11.19 9.94 17.68
C ALA A 155 11.51 10.81 18.90
N GLU A 156 11.61 12.12 18.76
CA GLU A 156 11.80 13.08 19.85
C GLU A 156 10.53 13.30 20.68
N GLN A 157 9.33 12.99 20.15
CA GLN A 157 8.08 13.20 20.86
C GLN A 157 7.85 12.15 21.96
N PRO A 158 7.06 12.44 23.00
CA PRO A 158 6.67 11.48 24.03
C PRO A 158 6.00 10.23 23.41
N PRO A 159 6.55 9.01 23.62
CA PRO A 159 6.09 7.80 22.92
C PRO A 159 4.63 7.46 23.15
N GLY A 160 4.16 7.59 24.38
CA GLY A 160 2.77 7.29 24.74
C GLY A 160 1.78 8.21 23.99
N SER A 161 2.11 9.49 23.89
CA SER A 161 1.26 10.46 23.15
C SER A 161 1.23 10.15 21.66
N VAL A 162 2.36 9.80 21.05
CA VAL A 162 2.42 9.42 19.62
C VAL A 162 1.54 8.20 19.35
N LEU A 163 1.67 7.13 20.15
CA LEU A 163 0.90 5.90 19.97
C LEU A 163 -0.61 6.14 20.16
N GLN A 164 -0.99 6.89 21.20
CA GLN A 164 -2.40 7.20 21.47
C GLN A 164 -2.99 8.10 20.39
N THR A 165 -2.24 9.07 19.90
CA THR A 165 -2.67 9.95 18.80
C THR A 165 -2.94 9.14 17.54
N LYS A 166 -2.01 8.24 17.13
CA LYS A 166 -2.23 7.36 15.99
C LYS A 166 -3.46 6.48 16.19
N ALA A 167 -3.63 5.88 17.37
CA ALA A 167 -4.79 5.07 17.67
C ALA A 167 -6.10 5.85 17.53
N LEU A 168 -6.17 7.09 18.04
CA LEU A 168 -7.33 7.95 17.90
C LEU A 168 -7.63 8.32 16.44
N LEU A 169 -6.60 8.65 15.64
CA LEU A 169 -6.76 9.00 14.22
C LEU A 169 -7.34 7.83 13.40
N LYS A 170 -7.00 6.59 13.75
CA LYS A 170 -7.47 5.39 13.05
C LYS A 170 -8.77 4.81 13.62
N SER A 171 -9.17 5.17 14.82
CA SER A 171 -10.28 4.52 15.57
C SER A 171 -11.63 4.56 14.86
N ALA A 172 -11.96 5.69 14.23
CA ALA A 172 -13.28 5.91 13.62
C ALA A 172 -13.63 4.92 12.50
N ASP A 173 -12.62 4.44 11.77
CA ASP A 173 -12.81 3.56 10.62
C ASP A 173 -12.21 2.17 10.83
N HIS A 174 -11.57 1.90 11.96
CA HIS A 174 -10.79 0.68 12.17
C HIS A 174 -11.60 -0.59 11.86
N GLU A 175 -12.73 -0.80 12.52
CA GLU A 175 -13.55 -1.99 12.30
C GLU A 175 -14.06 -2.10 10.86
N LYS A 176 -14.46 -0.96 10.27
CA LYS A 176 -14.98 -0.91 8.90
C LYS A 176 -13.90 -1.28 7.88
N VAL A 177 -12.68 -0.76 8.06
CA VAL A 177 -11.53 -1.12 7.21
C VAL A 177 -11.22 -2.61 7.32
N GLY A 178 -11.19 -3.18 8.51
CA GLY A 178 -10.99 -4.61 8.72
C GLY A 178 -12.05 -5.48 8.03
N ALA A 179 -13.32 -5.08 8.11
CA ALA A 179 -14.41 -5.79 7.42
C ALA A 179 -14.28 -5.71 5.89
N VAL A 180 -13.89 -4.55 5.35
CA VAL A 180 -13.65 -4.38 3.91
C VAL A 180 -12.46 -5.20 3.44
N MET A 181 -11.34 -5.16 4.16
CA MET A 181 -10.15 -5.98 3.84
C MET A 181 -10.51 -7.47 3.75
N LYS A 182 -11.35 -7.96 4.66
CA LYS A 182 -11.81 -9.36 4.62
C LYS A 182 -12.64 -9.64 3.39
N ALA A 183 -13.62 -8.80 3.06
CA ALA A 183 -14.48 -8.95 1.89
C ALA A 183 -13.66 -8.88 0.57
N GLU A 184 -12.73 -7.95 0.48
CA GLU A 184 -11.81 -7.86 -0.66
C GLU A 184 -10.96 -9.12 -0.80
N ALA A 185 -10.40 -9.65 0.31
CA ALA A 185 -9.58 -10.86 0.28
C ALA A 185 -10.36 -12.09 -0.21
N GLU A 186 -11.63 -12.24 0.19
CA GLU A 186 -12.52 -13.30 -0.29
C GLU A 186 -12.76 -13.20 -1.81
N LEU A 187 -13.06 -12.00 -2.31
CA LEU A 187 -13.26 -11.75 -3.75
C LEU A 187 -11.95 -11.90 -4.54
N PHE A 188 -10.83 -11.44 -3.99
CA PHE A 188 -9.51 -11.56 -4.61
C PHE A 188 -9.12 -13.04 -4.79
N ALA A 189 -9.34 -13.87 -3.77
CA ALA A 189 -9.08 -15.31 -3.83
C ALA A 189 -9.95 -16.00 -4.89
N LEU A 190 -11.22 -15.61 -5.04
CA LEU A 190 -12.10 -16.10 -6.11
C LEU A 190 -11.60 -15.64 -7.49
N ALA A 191 -11.23 -14.38 -7.63
CA ALA A 191 -10.72 -13.82 -8.88
C ALA A 191 -9.44 -14.53 -9.35
N LEU A 192 -8.52 -14.83 -8.44
CA LEU A 192 -7.28 -15.57 -8.76
C LEU A 192 -7.52 -16.94 -9.40
N GLN A 193 -8.66 -17.57 -9.13
CA GLN A 193 -9.03 -18.88 -9.69
C GLN A 193 -9.73 -18.79 -11.03
N SER A 194 -10.11 -17.59 -11.47
CA SER A 194 -10.85 -17.37 -12.71
C SER A 194 -10.00 -17.59 -13.96
N ASP A 195 -10.64 -17.97 -15.05
CA ASP A 195 -9.98 -18.04 -16.37
C ASP A 195 -9.55 -16.65 -16.85
N GLU A 196 -10.31 -15.61 -16.47
CA GLU A 196 -10.02 -14.21 -16.78
C GLU A 196 -8.66 -13.77 -16.19
N ALA A 197 -8.40 -14.07 -14.91
CA ALA A 197 -7.11 -13.78 -14.27
C ALA A 197 -5.97 -14.58 -14.92
N ARG A 198 -6.19 -15.88 -15.22
CA ARG A 198 -5.19 -16.71 -15.91
C ARG A 198 -4.80 -16.13 -17.26
N GLU A 199 -5.77 -15.77 -18.08
CA GLU A 199 -5.50 -15.15 -19.38
C GLU A 199 -4.76 -13.81 -19.25
N ALA A 200 -5.15 -12.98 -18.29
CA ALA A 200 -4.50 -11.70 -18.02
C ALA A 200 -3.05 -11.89 -17.59
N PHE A 201 -2.76 -12.86 -16.73
CA PHE A 201 -1.39 -13.19 -16.30
C PHE A 201 -0.54 -13.69 -17.45
N PHE A 202 -1.06 -14.58 -18.31
CA PHE A 202 -0.33 -15.04 -19.49
C PHE A 202 0.00 -13.88 -20.45
N LYS A 203 -0.96 -12.98 -20.70
CA LYS A 203 -0.75 -11.77 -21.52
C LYS A 203 0.32 -10.85 -20.91
N PHE A 204 0.30 -10.67 -19.59
CA PHE A 204 1.29 -9.86 -18.88
C PHE A 204 2.70 -10.45 -18.98
N MET A 205 2.84 -11.76 -18.73
CA MET A 205 4.12 -12.48 -18.82
C MET A 205 4.71 -12.47 -20.23
N ALA A 206 3.86 -12.58 -21.25
CA ALA A 206 4.30 -12.53 -22.64
C ALA A 206 4.88 -11.15 -23.01
N LYS A 207 4.28 -10.06 -22.52
CA LYS A 207 4.78 -8.68 -22.75
C LYS A 207 6.14 -8.42 -22.07
N LYS A 208 6.46 -9.10 -20.97
CA LYS A 208 7.74 -8.95 -20.26
C LYS A 208 8.91 -9.63 -20.97
N LYS A 209 8.64 -10.56 -21.91
CA LYS A 209 9.65 -11.31 -22.69
C LYS A 209 9.93 -10.70 -24.05
N ALA A 210 9.13 -9.76 -24.54
CA ALA A 210 9.31 -9.04 -25.81
C ALA A 210 10.02 -7.72 -25.59
#